data_124aef56125a291ea8ceb56f2e4a9f22
#
_entry.id   124aef56125a291ea8ceb56f2e4a9f22
#
_cell.length_a   1.000
_cell.length_b   1.000
_cell.length_c   1.000
_cell.angle_alpha   90.00
_cell.angle_beta   90.00
_cell.angle_gamma   90.00
#
_symmetry.space_group_name_H-M   'P 1'
#
loop_
_entity.id
_entity.type
_entity.pdbx_description
1 polymer ?
#
loop_
_entity_poly.entity_id
_entity_poly.type
_entity_poly.pdbx_seq_one_letter_code
_entity_poly.pdbx_strand_id
1 'polypeptide(L)'
;MMQNTCSHRCHATALAHVGMTWLLSHAVITTIFFLSLHPNPHIMKLAEALSIRKDLQKRIQQLGQRIQNNVKVQEGDAPSEEPMELMKELDACLTQLEDLIWRINATNMQTKNAEGVTLTQLMARKDVLTMRVSNLRNIFETASAGQDRYSRSEIKTVTVVDVKAIGKQADECSAQLRQLDMEIQALNFQTELV
;
A
#
# COMPACT_ATOMS: atom_id res chain seq x y z
N MET A 1 76.04 3.51 62.53
CA MET A 1 75.07 4.60 62.62
C MET A 1 74.15 4.44 61.40
N MET A 2 73.13 3.72 61.49
CA MET A 2 71.73 4.09 61.74
C MET A 2 71.23 5.20 60.81
N GLN A 3 70.32 4.87 59.88
CA GLN A 3 68.94 5.26 59.92
C GLN A 3 68.20 4.90 58.59
N ASN A 4 67.19 4.09 58.76
CA ASN A 4 65.83 4.23 58.32
C ASN A 4 65.50 4.93 56.94
N THR A 5 65.02 4.17 56.01
CA THR A 5 64.04 4.65 55.11
C THR A 5 62.92 3.60 54.94
N CYS A 6 61.80 3.92 55.54
CA CYS A 6 60.53 3.18 55.43
C CYS A 6 59.58 3.97 54.56
N SER A 7 58.77 3.26 53.74
CA SER A 7 57.44 3.65 53.33
C SER A 7 57.27 4.75 52.31
N HIS A 8 57.05 4.37 51.07
CA HIS A 8 56.08 4.98 50.13
C HIS A 8 55.82 4.03 48.95
N ARG A 9 55.05 2.99 49.15
CA ARG A 9 54.55 2.18 48.06
C ARG A 9 53.24 1.52 48.47
N CYS A 10 52.17 2.29 48.61
CA CYS A 10 50.80 1.77 48.78
C CYS A 10 49.73 2.82 48.53
N HIS A 11 49.69 3.55 47.39
CA HIS A 11 48.51 4.35 47.07
C HIS A 11 48.17 4.49 45.54
N ALA A 12 48.83 3.74 44.64
CA ALA A 12 48.64 3.93 43.22
C ALA A 12 47.70 2.88 42.55
N THR A 13 47.27 1.82 43.26
CA THR A 13 46.50 0.71 42.64
C THR A 13 44.99 0.76 42.89
N ALA A 14 44.50 1.60 43.80
CA ALA A 14 43.06 1.65 44.12
C ALA A 14 42.26 2.58 43.22
N LEU A 15 42.87 3.57 42.54
CA LEU A 15 42.15 4.53 41.69
C LEU A 15 41.95 4.05 40.24
N ALA A 16 42.70 3.08 39.76
CA ALA A 16 42.54 2.56 38.39
C ALA A 16 41.34 1.62 38.22
N HIS A 17 40.95 0.91 39.30
CA HIS A 17 39.82 -0.03 39.23
C HIS A 17 38.44 0.65 39.29
N VAL A 18 38.32 1.78 39.98
CA VAL A 18 37.03 2.50 40.09
C VAL A 18 36.68 3.23 38.77
N GLY A 19 37.70 3.78 38.09
CA GLY A 19 37.49 4.46 36.80
C GLY A 19 37.09 3.53 35.66
N MET A 20 37.58 2.30 35.64
CA MET A 20 37.31 1.33 34.57
C MET A 20 35.92 0.70 34.69
N THR A 21 35.42 0.48 35.91
CA THR A 21 34.05 -0.01 36.13
C THR A 21 33.00 1.05 35.82
N TRP A 22 33.30 2.33 36.05
CA TRP A 22 32.38 3.44 35.75
C TRP A 22 32.26 3.70 34.25
N LEU A 23 33.34 3.62 33.48
CA LEU A 23 33.35 3.76 32.02
C LEU A 23 32.66 2.60 31.32
N LEU A 24 32.80 1.36 31.82
CA LEU A 24 32.06 0.20 31.26
C LEU A 24 30.56 0.27 31.55
N SER A 25 30.17 0.78 32.73
CA SER A 25 28.75 0.98 33.07
C SER A 25 28.06 2.03 32.17
N HIS A 26 28.76 3.15 31.87
CA HIS A 26 28.22 4.18 30.99
C HIS A 26 28.15 3.74 29.53
N ALA A 27 29.15 3.00 29.05
CA ALA A 27 29.15 2.44 27.69
C ALA A 27 28.02 1.44 27.48
N VAL A 28 27.72 0.58 28.46
CA VAL A 28 26.63 -0.39 28.39
C VAL A 28 25.27 0.30 28.48
N ILE A 29 25.13 1.31 29.35
CA ILE A 29 23.89 2.07 29.50
C ILE A 29 23.58 2.90 28.22
N THR A 30 24.59 3.55 27.63
CA THR A 30 24.41 4.28 26.36
C THR A 30 24.11 3.34 25.19
N THR A 31 24.71 2.15 25.14
CA THR A 31 24.43 1.16 24.09
C THR A 31 23.01 0.58 24.24
N ILE A 32 22.55 0.31 25.46
CA ILE A 32 21.18 -0.17 25.73
C ILE A 32 20.16 0.94 25.42
N PHE A 33 20.46 2.21 25.76
CA PHE A 33 19.61 3.35 25.48
C PHE A 33 19.50 3.64 23.97
N PHE A 34 20.61 3.45 23.21
CA PHE A 34 20.61 3.60 21.74
C PHE A 34 19.90 2.44 21.04
N LEU A 35 19.94 1.21 21.59
CA LEU A 35 19.14 0.09 21.05
C LEU A 35 17.64 0.27 21.32
N SER A 36 17.26 1.00 22.37
CA SER A 36 15.85 1.24 22.74
C SER A 36 15.20 2.38 21.95
N LEU A 37 15.98 3.18 21.21
CA LEU A 37 15.50 4.29 20.37
C LEU A 37 15.44 3.97 18.88
N HIS A 38 15.67 2.73 18.47
CA HIS A 38 15.30 2.33 17.10
C HIS A 38 13.77 2.22 17.10
N PRO A 39 13.07 3.06 16.33
CA PRO A 39 11.65 2.81 16.12
C PRO A 39 11.54 1.37 15.61
N ASN A 40 10.73 0.56 16.26
CA ASN A 40 10.35 -0.76 15.79
C ASN A 40 10.14 -0.62 14.26
N PRO A 41 10.80 -1.41 13.41
CA PRO A 41 10.54 -1.30 11.99
C PRO A 41 9.04 -1.47 11.83
N HIS A 42 8.36 -0.39 11.47
CA HIS A 42 6.91 -0.41 11.26
C HIS A 42 6.65 -1.42 10.16
N ILE A 43 6.20 -2.59 10.54
CA ILE A 43 5.88 -3.65 9.58
C ILE A 43 4.63 -3.19 8.84
N MET A 44 4.84 -2.72 7.61
CA MET A 44 3.77 -2.19 6.76
C MET A 44 2.82 -3.32 6.37
N LYS A 45 1.52 -3.13 6.56
CA LYS A 45 0.50 -4.05 6.06
C LYS A 45 0.22 -3.81 4.58
N LEU A 46 -0.20 -4.88 3.88
CA LEU A 46 -0.55 -4.78 2.46
C LEU A 46 -1.64 -3.73 2.19
N ALA A 47 -2.64 -3.63 3.06
CA ALA A 47 -3.68 -2.59 2.97
C ALA A 47 -3.11 -1.17 3.05
N GLU A 48 -2.12 -0.93 3.91
CA GLU A 48 -1.41 0.35 4.04
C GLU A 48 -0.62 0.66 2.77
N ALA A 49 0.13 -0.32 2.24
CA ALA A 49 0.85 -0.19 0.98
C ALA A 49 -0.07 0.16 -0.19
N LEU A 50 -1.24 -0.45 -0.26
CA LEU A 50 -2.26 -0.13 -1.28
C LEU A 50 -2.78 1.31 -1.15
N SER A 51 -2.94 1.83 0.08
CA SER A 51 -3.30 3.23 0.32
C SER A 51 -2.19 4.18 -0.12
N ILE A 52 -0.94 3.93 0.29
CA ILE A 52 0.23 4.74 -0.10
C ILE A 52 0.39 4.76 -1.62
N ARG A 53 0.21 3.61 -2.29
CA ARG A 53 0.23 3.54 -3.76
C ARG A 53 -0.79 4.48 -4.40
N LYS A 54 -2.02 4.50 -3.88
CA LYS A 54 -3.08 5.40 -4.36
C LYS A 54 -2.72 6.87 -4.14
N ASP A 55 -2.14 7.21 -2.99
CA ASP A 55 -1.74 8.59 -2.67
C ASP A 55 -0.57 9.04 -3.55
N LEU A 56 0.44 8.18 -3.80
CA LEU A 56 1.53 8.45 -4.74
C LEU A 56 1.00 8.69 -6.16
N GLN A 57 0.08 7.86 -6.65
CA GLN A 57 -0.53 8.05 -7.96
C GLN A 57 -1.24 9.39 -8.08
N LYS A 58 -1.99 9.80 -7.05
CA LYS A 58 -2.65 11.11 -6.99
C LYS A 58 -1.63 12.26 -6.99
N ARG A 59 -0.55 12.13 -6.19
CA ARG A 59 0.53 13.14 -6.12
C ARG A 59 1.23 13.30 -7.48
N ILE A 60 1.53 12.20 -8.16
CA ILE A 60 2.13 12.20 -9.52
C ILE A 60 1.23 12.96 -10.50
N GLN A 61 -0.09 12.72 -10.48
CA GLN A 61 -1.03 13.46 -11.34
C GLN A 61 -1.04 14.96 -11.02
N GLN A 62 -1.01 15.33 -9.73
CA GLN A 62 -0.97 16.74 -9.30
C GLN A 62 0.34 17.41 -9.72
N LEU A 63 1.48 16.74 -9.55
CA LEU A 63 2.78 17.25 -9.98
C LEU A 63 2.83 17.44 -11.50
N GLY A 64 2.32 16.48 -12.26
CA GLY A 64 2.23 16.60 -13.72
C GLY A 64 1.44 17.84 -14.16
N GLN A 65 0.31 18.13 -13.51
CA GLN A 65 -0.48 19.34 -13.80
C GLN A 65 0.25 20.62 -13.40
N ARG A 66 0.92 20.64 -12.24
CA ARG A 66 1.72 21.80 -11.79
C ARG A 66 2.87 22.10 -12.73
N ILE A 67 3.57 21.05 -13.18
CA ILE A 67 4.65 21.18 -14.19
C ILE A 67 4.08 21.78 -15.47
N GLN A 68 2.99 21.25 -16.02
CA GLN A 68 2.37 21.77 -17.24
C GLN A 68 2.00 23.25 -17.15
N ASN A 69 1.54 23.71 -15.97
CA ASN A 69 1.17 25.10 -15.73
C ASN A 69 2.37 26.05 -15.62
N ASN A 70 3.59 25.53 -15.34
CA ASN A 70 4.78 26.33 -15.07
C ASN A 70 5.87 26.20 -16.14
N VAL A 71 5.76 25.27 -17.12
CA VAL A 71 6.79 25.09 -18.17
C VAL A 71 6.79 26.18 -19.25
N LYS A 72 5.76 27.03 -19.30
CA LYS A 72 5.64 28.15 -20.23
C LYS A 72 5.07 29.35 -19.50
N VAL A 73 5.75 30.48 -19.63
CA VAL A 73 5.32 31.79 -19.11
C VAL A 73 5.31 32.81 -20.25
N GLN A 74 4.67 33.96 -20.04
CA GLN A 74 4.77 35.09 -20.97
C GLN A 74 6.17 35.68 -20.92
N GLU A 75 6.60 36.30 -22.04
CA GLU A 75 7.92 36.93 -22.10
C GLU A 75 8.02 38.05 -21.03
N GLY A 76 9.03 37.93 -20.17
CA GLY A 76 9.25 38.83 -19.04
C GLY A 76 8.66 38.37 -17.71
N ASP A 77 7.85 37.32 -17.68
CA ASP A 77 7.31 36.73 -16.46
C ASP A 77 8.17 35.56 -15.96
N ALA A 78 8.04 35.25 -14.67
CA ALA A 78 8.64 34.08 -14.03
C ALA A 78 7.55 33.03 -13.71
N PRO A 79 7.86 31.73 -13.76
CA PRO A 79 6.93 30.70 -13.33
C PRO A 79 6.61 30.83 -11.84
N SER A 80 5.40 30.48 -11.44
CA SER A 80 4.98 30.48 -10.03
C SER A 80 5.72 29.46 -9.17
N GLU A 81 6.16 28.36 -9.80
CA GLU A 81 6.92 27.28 -9.18
C GLU A 81 8.04 26.86 -10.14
N GLU A 82 9.21 26.51 -9.59
CA GLU A 82 10.36 26.11 -10.38
C GLU A 82 10.12 24.72 -11.05
N PRO A 83 9.97 24.65 -12.38
CA PRO A 83 9.62 23.39 -13.05
C PRO A 83 10.63 22.27 -12.85
N MET A 84 11.92 22.60 -12.75
CA MET A 84 12.99 21.61 -12.58
C MET A 84 12.93 20.96 -11.19
N GLU A 85 12.54 21.68 -10.16
CA GLU A 85 12.35 21.13 -8.81
C GLU A 85 11.09 20.23 -8.77
N LEU A 86 9.99 20.64 -9.42
CA LEU A 86 8.81 19.82 -9.57
C LEU A 86 9.08 18.49 -10.32
N MET A 87 9.95 18.54 -11.35
CA MET A 87 10.36 17.34 -12.08
C MET A 87 11.18 16.39 -11.22
N LYS A 88 12.09 16.90 -10.39
CA LYS A 88 12.84 16.07 -9.42
C LYS A 88 11.91 15.39 -8.40
N GLU A 89 10.91 16.13 -7.91
CA GLU A 89 9.88 15.57 -6.99
C GLU A 89 9.07 14.49 -7.70
N LEU A 90 8.69 14.71 -8.95
CA LEU A 90 7.97 13.73 -9.78
C LEU A 90 8.79 12.44 -9.94
N ASP A 91 10.08 12.54 -10.28
CA ASP A 91 10.96 11.39 -10.45
C ASP A 91 11.13 10.59 -9.14
N ALA A 92 11.25 11.30 -8.03
CA ALA A 92 11.29 10.65 -6.71
C ALA A 92 9.99 9.88 -6.40
N CYS A 93 8.82 10.46 -6.69
CA CYS A 93 7.53 9.79 -6.51
C CYS A 93 7.37 8.58 -7.45
N LEU A 94 7.86 8.65 -8.69
CA LEU A 94 7.83 7.54 -9.64
C LEU A 94 8.70 6.38 -9.18
N THR A 95 9.91 6.65 -8.69
CA THR A 95 10.81 5.62 -8.13
C THR A 95 10.19 4.92 -6.91
N GLN A 96 9.57 5.69 -6.00
CA GLN A 96 8.86 5.12 -4.85
C GLN A 96 7.67 4.26 -5.27
N LEU A 97 6.93 4.70 -6.30
CA LEU A 97 5.79 3.96 -6.83
C LEU A 97 6.21 2.64 -7.46
N GLU A 98 7.32 2.62 -8.19
CA GLU A 98 7.89 1.41 -8.81
C GLU A 98 8.23 0.36 -7.75
N ASP A 99 9.00 0.73 -6.71
CA ASP A 99 9.35 -0.18 -5.60
C ASP A 99 8.08 -0.73 -4.92
N LEU A 100 7.13 0.15 -4.62
CA LEU A 100 5.90 -0.23 -3.94
C LEU A 100 5.04 -1.19 -4.78
N ILE A 101 4.93 -0.98 -6.10
CA ILE A 101 4.21 -1.87 -7.01
C ILE A 101 4.87 -3.25 -7.02
N TRP A 102 6.20 -3.30 -7.11
CA TRP A 102 6.94 -4.56 -7.06
C TRP A 102 6.67 -5.33 -5.77
N ARG A 103 6.80 -4.68 -4.62
CA ARG A 103 6.57 -5.30 -3.30
C ARG A 103 5.13 -5.78 -3.14
N ILE A 104 4.14 -4.99 -3.54
CA ILE A 104 2.72 -5.38 -3.53
C ILE A 104 2.50 -6.64 -4.38
N ASN A 105 3.05 -6.69 -5.59
CA ASN A 105 2.89 -7.84 -6.49
C ASN A 105 3.56 -9.10 -5.93
N ALA A 106 4.77 -8.98 -5.37
CA ALA A 106 5.46 -10.08 -4.70
C ALA A 106 4.64 -10.62 -3.52
N THR A 107 4.10 -9.72 -2.69
CA THR A 107 3.23 -10.09 -1.57
C THR A 107 1.96 -10.80 -2.04
N ASN A 108 1.28 -10.31 -3.07
CA ASN A 108 0.06 -10.91 -3.63
C ASN A 108 0.30 -12.33 -4.16
N MET A 109 1.48 -12.59 -4.71
CA MET A 109 1.85 -13.93 -5.21
C MET A 109 2.15 -14.91 -4.09
N GLN A 110 2.65 -14.46 -2.95
CA GLN A 110 3.02 -15.29 -1.80
C GLN A 110 1.85 -15.53 -0.85
N THR A 111 0.96 -14.54 -0.69
CA THR A 111 -0.18 -14.62 0.22
C THR A 111 -1.21 -15.61 -0.29
N LYS A 112 -1.62 -16.54 0.58
CA LYS A 112 -2.63 -17.57 0.27
C LYS A 112 -3.76 -17.51 1.28
N ASN A 113 -4.98 -17.84 0.83
CA ASN A 113 -6.12 -18.05 1.71
C ASN A 113 -6.05 -19.44 2.38
N ALA A 114 -7.06 -19.77 3.19
CA ALA A 114 -7.18 -21.05 3.89
C ALA A 114 -7.25 -22.25 2.93
N GLU A 115 -7.67 -22.06 1.70
CA GLU A 115 -7.77 -23.08 0.65
C GLU A 115 -6.47 -23.23 -0.17
N GLY A 116 -5.43 -22.44 0.15
CA GLY A 116 -4.15 -22.43 -0.58
C GLY A 116 -4.17 -21.64 -1.89
N VAL A 117 -5.25 -20.88 -2.18
CA VAL A 117 -5.38 -20.02 -3.37
C VAL A 117 -4.65 -18.71 -3.11
N THR A 118 -3.82 -18.26 -4.07
CA THR A 118 -3.06 -17.01 -3.92
C THR A 118 -3.98 -15.79 -4.04
N LEU A 119 -3.58 -14.69 -3.37
CA LEU A 119 -4.33 -13.43 -3.44
C LEU A 119 -4.45 -12.93 -4.89
N THR A 120 -3.43 -13.10 -5.71
CA THR A 120 -3.47 -12.81 -7.16
C THR A 120 -4.57 -13.60 -7.88
N GLN A 121 -4.73 -14.90 -7.55
CA GLN A 121 -5.81 -15.73 -8.14
C GLN A 121 -7.19 -15.29 -7.66
N LEU A 122 -7.33 -14.91 -6.38
CA LEU A 122 -8.60 -14.37 -5.86
C LEU A 122 -8.97 -13.06 -6.55
N MET A 123 -7.99 -12.16 -6.80
CA MET A 123 -8.20 -10.93 -7.55
C MET A 123 -8.66 -11.21 -8.99
N ALA A 124 -8.02 -12.14 -9.69
CA ALA A 124 -8.44 -12.55 -11.04
C ALA A 124 -9.87 -13.12 -11.05
N ARG A 125 -10.24 -13.95 -10.05
CA ARG A 125 -11.61 -14.45 -9.89
C ARG A 125 -12.61 -13.30 -9.66
N LYS A 126 -12.26 -12.31 -8.84
CA LYS A 126 -13.07 -11.11 -8.58
C LYS A 126 -13.32 -10.35 -9.87
N ASP A 127 -12.29 -10.10 -10.69
CA ASP A 127 -12.41 -9.35 -11.95
C ASP A 127 -13.37 -10.06 -12.92
N VAL A 128 -13.21 -11.37 -13.12
CA VAL A 128 -14.09 -12.17 -13.99
C VAL A 128 -15.51 -12.19 -13.43
N LEU A 129 -15.69 -12.33 -12.13
CA LEU A 129 -17.02 -12.37 -11.50
C LEU A 129 -17.72 -11.00 -11.62
N THR A 130 -16.95 -9.90 -11.51
CA THR A 130 -17.45 -8.53 -11.74
C THR A 130 -17.99 -8.36 -13.16
N MET A 131 -17.22 -8.83 -14.16
CA MET A 131 -17.68 -8.81 -15.56
C MET A 131 -18.93 -9.65 -15.75
N ARG A 132 -19.02 -10.84 -15.14
CA ARG A 132 -20.20 -11.73 -15.21
C ARG A 132 -21.44 -11.03 -14.62
N VAL A 133 -21.33 -10.43 -13.43
CA VAL A 133 -22.42 -9.69 -12.78
C VAL A 133 -22.89 -8.54 -13.67
N SER A 134 -21.97 -7.76 -14.23
CA SER A 134 -22.29 -6.65 -15.13
C SER A 134 -23.05 -7.12 -16.37
N ASN A 135 -22.57 -8.18 -17.02
CA ASN A 135 -23.25 -8.72 -18.21
C ASN A 135 -24.66 -9.27 -17.89
N LEU A 136 -24.79 -10.03 -16.78
CA LEU A 136 -26.10 -10.57 -16.38
C LEU A 136 -27.10 -9.45 -16.05
N ARG A 137 -26.67 -8.37 -15.41
CA ARG A 137 -27.50 -7.20 -15.14
C ARG A 137 -27.92 -6.49 -16.39
N ASN A 138 -27.03 -6.26 -17.35
CA ASN A 138 -27.32 -5.64 -18.62
C ASN A 138 -28.34 -6.50 -19.44
N ILE A 139 -28.16 -7.83 -19.44
CA ILE A 139 -29.11 -8.76 -20.10
C ILE A 139 -30.48 -8.70 -19.42
N PHE A 140 -30.50 -8.71 -18.07
CA PHE A 140 -31.72 -8.61 -17.28
C PHE A 140 -32.48 -7.31 -17.57
N GLU A 141 -31.77 -6.16 -17.56
CA GLU A 141 -32.36 -4.85 -17.87
C GLU A 141 -32.92 -4.82 -19.29
N THR A 142 -32.16 -5.30 -20.28
CA THR A 142 -32.59 -5.36 -21.68
C THR A 142 -33.81 -6.25 -21.84
N ALA A 143 -33.81 -7.43 -21.20
CA ALA A 143 -34.91 -8.40 -21.30
C ALA A 143 -36.18 -7.96 -20.53
N SER A 144 -36.03 -7.12 -19.51
CA SER A 144 -37.11 -6.56 -18.69
C SER A 144 -37.68 -5.27 -19.25
N ALA A 145 -36.95 -4.61 -20.18
CA ALA A 145 -37.41 -3.37 -20.79
C ALA A 145 -38.73 -3.59 -21.54
N GLY A 146 -39.72 -2.81 -21.16
CA GLY A 146 -41.03 -2.83 -21.84
C GLY A 146 -40.93 -2.32 -23.28
N GLN A 147 -41.82 -2.77 -24.13
CA GLN A 147 -41.95 -2.24 -25.50
C GLN A 147 -42.29 -0.76 -25.43
N ASP A 148 -41.54 0.07 -26.16
CA ASP A 148 -41.77 1.50 -26.24
C ASP A 148 -43.14 1.75 -26.90
N ARG A 149 -44.09 2.32 -26.17
CA ARG A 149 -45.46 2.58 -26.63
C ARG A 149 -45.54 3.55 -27.83
N TYR A 150 -44.45 4.26 -28.09
CA TYR A 150 -44.34 5.24 -29.17
C TYR A 150 -43.65 4.70 -30.42
N SER A 151 -43.25 3.41 -30.42
CA SER A 151 -42.71 2.77 -31.62
C SER A 151 -43.76 2.63 -32.69
N ARG A 152 -43.52 3.20 -33.87
CA ARG A 152 -44.37 3.04 -35.07
C ARG A 152 -44.28 1.65 -35.72
N SER A 153 -43.51 0.73 -35.11
CA SER A 153 -43.30 -0.63 -35.60
C SER A 153 -44.55 -1.48 -35.30
N GLU A 154 -45.16 -2.03 -36.33
CA GLU A 154 -46.27 -3.00 -36.23
C GLU A 154 -45.79 -4.37 -35.70
N ILE A 155 -44.49 -4.64 -35.76
CA ILE A 155 -43.87 -5.89 -35.34
C ILE A 155 -43.52 -5.80 -33.84
N LYS A 156 -44.12 -6.69 -33.04
CA LYS A 156 -43.83 -6.77 -31.59
C LYS A 156 -42.48 -7.41 -31.34
N THR A 157 -41.68 -6.79 -30.50
CA THR A 157 -40.50 -7.40 -29.91
C THR A 157 -40.91 -8.33 -28.76
N VAL A 158 -40.41 -9.56 -28.74
CA VAL A 158 -40.67 -10.54 -27.66
C VAL A 158 -39.39 -10.96 -27.00
N THR A 159 -39.41 -11.08 -25.68
CA THR A 159 -38.29 -11.59 -24.90
C THR A 159 -38.21 -13.11 -25.07
N VAL A 160 -37.05 -13.63 -25.49
CA VAL A 160 -36.80 -15.06 -25.77
C VAL A 160 -36.06 -15.80 -24.63
N VAL A 161 -35.80 -15.11 -23.53
CA VAL A 161 -35.05 -15.64 -22.36
C VAL A 161 -35.92 -15.61 -21.11
N ASP A 162 -35.62 -16.50 -20.16
CA ASP A 162 -36.25 -16.48 -18.85
C ASP A 162 -35.62 -15.35 -17.99
N VAL A 163 -36.30 -14.22 -17.95
CA VAL A 163 -35.85 -13.02 -17.19
C VAL A 163 -35.69 -13.31 -15.70
N LYS A 164 -36.60 -14.12 -15.12
CA LYS A 164 -36.55 -14.48 -13.72
C LYS A 164 -35.31 -15.32 -13.37
N ALA A 165 -34.98 -16.28 -14.22
CA ALA A 165 -33.79 -17.11 -14.07
C ALA A 165 -32.51 -16.26 -14.17
N ILE A 166 -32.44 -15.30 -15.12
CA ILE A 166 -31.32 -14.38 -15.28
C ILE A 166 -31.18 -13.49 -14.06
N GLY A 167 -32.25 -12.93 -13.53
CA GLY A 167 -32.27 -12.11 -12.32
C GLY A 167 -31.70 -12.89 -11.13
N LYS A 168 -32.19 -14.12 -10.90
CA LYS A 168 -31.69 -14.99 -9.85
C LYS A 168 -30.19 -15.28 -9.99
N GLN A 169 -29.70 -15.57 -11.18
CA GLN A 169 -28.29 -15.82 -11.45
C GLN A 169 -27.44 -14.57 -11.20
N ALA A 170 -27.92 -13.38 -11.55
CA ALA A 170 -27.24 -12.11 -11.26
C ALA A 170 -27.11 -11.87 -9.76
N ASP A 171 -28.16 -12.18 -8.98
CA ASP A 171 -28.15 -12.04 -7.52
C ASP A 171 -27.18 -13.03 -6.85
N GLU A 172 -27.17 -14.29 -7.30
CA GLU A 172 -26.24 -15.31 -6.82
C GLU A 172 -24.79 -14.92 -7.09
N CYS A 173 -24.47 -14.49 -8.32
CA CYS A 173 -23.14 -14.00 -8.66
C CYS A 173 -22.75 -12.74 -7.87
N SER A 174 -23.70 -11.84 -7.61
CA SER A 174 -23.47 -10.64 -6.79
C SER A 174 -23.17 -10.99 -5.33
N ALA A 175 -23.82 -12.01 -4.78
CA ALA A 175 -23.54 -12.50 -3.44
C ALA A 175 -22.13 -13.11 -3.34
N GLN A 176 -21.75 -13.93 -4.33
CA GLN A 176 -20.40 -14.50 -4.42
C GLN A 176 -19.32 -13.41 -4.54
N LEU A 177 -19.58 -12.37 -5.35
CA LEU A 177 -18.66 -11.24 -5.51
C LEU A 177 -18.44 -10.51 -4.19
N ARG A 178 -19.50 -10.25 -3.41
CA ARG A 178 -19.35 -9.60 -2.09
C ARG A 178 -18.56 -10.45 -1.12
N GLN A 179 -18.78 -11.77 -1.08
CA GLN A 179 -18.04 -12.67 -0.22
C GLN A 179 -16.55 -12.70 -0.56
N LEU A 180 -16.23 -12.81 -1.85
CA LEU A 180 -14.86 -12.80 -2.35
C LEU A 180 -14.15 -11.47 -2.06
N ASP A 181 -14.85 -10.34 -2.19
CA ASP A 181 -14.30 -9.02 -1.87
C ASP A 181 -13.97 -8.90 -0.37
N MET A 182 -14.83 -9.38 0.51
CA MET A 182 -14.57 -9.40 1.95
C MET A 182 -13.34 -10.26 2.29
N GLU A 183 -13.18 -11.41 1.66
CA GLU A 183 -12.02 -12.30 1.84
C GLU A 183 -10.72 -11.61 1.41
N ILE A 184 -10.69 -10.99 0.23
CA ILE A 184 -9.56 -10.23 -0.28
C ILE A 184 -9.19 -9.08 0.68
N GLN A 185 -10.18 -8.34 1.18
CA GLN A 185 -9.93 -7.25 2.12
C GLN A 185 -9.36 -7.77 3.45
N ALA A 186 -9.90 -8.86 3.99
CA ALA A 186 -9.37 -9.47 5.21
C ALA A 186 -7.89 -9.86 5.05
N LEU A 187 -7.52 -10.48 3.93
CA LEU A 187 -6.14 -10.82 3.62
C LEU A 187 -5.25 -9.57 3.51
N ASN A 188 -5.72 -8.50 2.88
CA ASN A 188 -4.96 -7.24 2.77
C ASN A 188 -4.64 -6.62 4.14
N PHE A 189 -5.56 -6.72 5.11
CA PHE A 189 -5.34 -6.19 6.47
C PHE A 189 -4.46 -7.09 7.34
N GLN A 190 -4.46 -8.40 7.09
CA GLN A 190 -3.68 -9.36 7.87
C GLN A 190 -2.25 -9.50 7.37
N THR A 191 -2.04 -9.42 6.07
CA THR A 191 -0.76 -9.68 5.41
C THR A 191 0.23 -8.53 5.59
N GLU A 192 1.47 -8.88 5.86
CA GLU A 192 2.60 -7.96 5.90
C GLU A 192 3.21 -7.83 4.50
N LEU A 193 3.63 -6.61 4.16
CA LEU A 193 4.29 -6.33 2.88
C LEU A 193 5.72 -6.87 2.91
N VAL A 194 6.10 -7.63 1.89
CA VAL A 194 7.47 -8.17 1.69
C VAL A 194 8.47 -7.07 1.41
#